data_b3f613975b7c751117ec80eab42a3b27
#
_entry.id   b3f613975b7c751117ec80eab42a3b27
#
_cell.length_a   1.000
_cell.length_b   1.000
_cell.length_c   1.000
_cell.angle_alpha   90.00
_cell.angle_beta   90.00
_cell.angle_gamma   90.00
#
_symmetry.space_group_name_H-M   'P 1'
#
loop_
_entity.id
_entity.type
_entity.pdbx_description
1 polymer ?
#
loop_
_entity_poly.entity_id
_entity_poly.type
_entity_poly.pdbx_seq_one_letter_code
_entity_poly.pdbx_strand_id
1 'polypeptide(L)'
;ETDPSGIYVAFPFQLPEGKLAFDVQGGTVISGKNQLEGTSTDWNTVQNFVSVQNNQAQIIIGSSLIPLYQLGDINLGKFQYQKQYDRPHVYSWVMNNYWNTNFKASQEGEFRWSYHLTSSVDPSNNLATKFGWSSRIPLYARVMPTGTENHKPTEYSAFHFEKNNFLMTSCTPSKEEGYILLNIREIDGKRTNLRILNEDGQTVPFTIVNAIEEKLENETSEHIFEGYQNKFIKIKRF
;
A
#
# COMPACT_ATOMS: atom_id res chain seq x y z
N GLU A 1 -21.47 25.38 -14.51
CA GLU A 1 -21.44 26.19 -13.29
C GLU A 1 -19.99 26.42 -12.88
N THR A 2 -19.61 27.65 -12.56
CA THR A 2 -18.21 28.04 -12.32
C THR A 2 -17.92 28.32 -10.85
N ASP A 3 -18.90 28.12 -9.97
CA ASP A 3 -18.71 28.32 -8.53
C ASP A 3 -17.75 27.29 -7.96
N PRO A 4 -16.75 27.73 -7.19
CA PRO A 4 -15.80 26.79 -6.55
C PRO A 4 -16.53 25.76 -5.70
N SER A 5 -16.38 24.49 -6.03
CA SER A 5 -17.06 23.38 -5.34
C SER A 5 -16.22 22.12 -5.31
N GLY A 6 -16.48 21.25 -4.36
CA GLY A 6 -15.88 19.93 -4.24
C GLY A 6 -16.93 18.87 -4.04
N ILE A 7 -16.70 17.71 -4.65
CA ILE A 7 -17.57 16.52 -4.50
C ILE A 7 -16.81 15.46 -3.74
N TYR A 8 -17.45 14.94 -2.70
CA TYR A 8 -16.87 13.94 -1.81
C TYR A 8 -17.76 12.70 -1.70
N VAL A 9 -17.12 11.55 -1.58
CA VAL A 9 -17.76 10.34 -1.08
C VAL A 9 -17.36 10.19 0.39
N ALA A 10 -18.37 10.23 1.28
CA ALA A 10 -18.16 10.21 2.72
C ALA A 10 -18.24 8.78 3.27
N PHE A 11 -17.28 8.46 4.15
CA PHE A 11 -17.24 7.23 4.94
C PHE A 11 -17.21 7.60 6.43
N PRO A 12 -18.40 7.79 7.05
CA PRO A 12 -18.54 8.28 8.42
C PRO A 12 -18.41 7.13 9.43
N PHE A 13 -17.26 6.49 9.48
CA PHE A 13 -17.01 5.41 10.41
C PHE A 13 -17.01 5.91 11.85
N GLN A 14 -17.54 5.09 12.75
CA GLN A 14 -17.51 5.30 14.17
C GLN A 14 -16.75 4.15 14.83
N LEU A 15 -15.47 4.35 15.06
CA LEU A 15 -14.62 3.45 15.83
C LEU A 15 -14.11 4.23 17.05
N PRO A 16 -14.45 3.81 18.30
CA PRO A 16 -14.00 4.51 19.50
C PRO A 16 -12.47 4.67 19.51
N GLU A 17 -12.00 5.87 19.81
CA GLU A 17 -10.56 6.22 19.79
C GLU A 17 -9.85 5.90 18.47
N GLY A 18 -10.62 5.85 17.38
CA GLY A 18 -10.12 5.50 16.06
C GLY A 18 -9.09 6.52 15.55
N LYS A 19 -7.93 6.02 15.16
CA LYS A 19 -6.87 6.81 14.51
C LYS A 19 -6.94 6.60 13.01
N LEU A 20 -6.74 7.69 12.28
CA LEU A 20 -6.68 7.66 10.83
C LEU A 20 -5.24 7.42 10.38
N ALA A 21 -5.02 6.31 9.67
CA ALA A 21 -3.75 6.01 9.05
C ALA A 21 -3.94 5.86 7.54
N PHE A 22 -2.92 6.19 6.77
CA PHE A 22 -2.93 6.07 5.32
C PHE A 22 -1.54 5.76 4.80
N ASP A 23 -1.46 5.07 3.68
CA ASP A 23 -0.17 4.81 3.09
C ASP A 23 0.28 5.94 2.17
N VAL A 24 1.57 6.15 2.20
CA VAL A 24 2.30 7.05 1.33
C VAL A 24 3.41 6.27 0.63
N GLN A 25 4.08 6.91 -0.32
CA GLN A 25 5.23 6.31 -0.93
C GLN A 25 6.31 6.01 0.12
N GLY A 26 6.49 4.73 0.43
CA GLY A 26 7.51 4.27 1.35
C GLY A 26 7.05 3.91 2.76
N GLY A 27 5.79 4.15 3.14
CA GLY A 27 5.35 3.81 4.50
C GLY A 27 3.90 4.15 4.81
N THR A 28 3.55 4.06 6.07
CA THR A 28 2.24 4.41 6.61
C THR A 28 2.36 5.62 7.54
N VAL A 29 1.46 6.59 7.36
CA VAL A 29 1.38 7.81 8.16
C VAL A 29 0.13 7.75 9.03
N ILE A 30 0.27 8.10 10.31
CA ILE A 30 -0.87 8.37 11.20
C ILE A 30 -1.15 9.87 11.13
N SER A 31 -2.35 10.22 10.67
CA SER A 31 -2.77 11.62 10.50
C SER A 31 -2.66 12.38 11.83
N GLY A 32 -2.06 13.55 11.78
CA GLY A 32 -1.82 14.40 12.94
C GLY A 32 -0.67 13.98 13.86
N LYS A 33 -0.03 12.81 13.62
CA LYS A 33 1.07 12.32 14.46
C LYS A 33 2.40 12.26 13.74
N ASN A 34 2.43 11.70 12.54
CA ASN A 34 3.68 11.49 11.78
C ASN A 34 3.83 12.48 10.62
N GLN A 35 2.91 13.41 10.48
CA GLN A 35 3.00 14.49 9.49
C GLN A 35 3.86 15.61 10.05
N LEU A 36 4.64 16.23 9.16
CA LEU A 36 5.46 17.38 9.53
C LEU A 36 4.54 18.57 9.89
N GLU A 37 4.79 19.18 11.03
CA GLU A 37 4.02 20.35 11.49
C GLU A 37 4.10 21.51 10.50
N GLY A 38 3.00 22.23 10.32
CA GLY A 38 2.90 23.34 9.38
C GLY A 38 2.76 22.95 7.92
N THR A 39 2.74 21.65 7.58
CA THR A 39 2.42 21.20 6.22
C THR A 39 0.93 21.28 5.94
N SER A 40 0.53 21.32 4.66
CA SER A 40 -0.89 21.26 4.29
C SER A 40 -1.52 19.96 4.79
N THR A 41 -2.64 20.11 5.50
CA THR A 41 -3.46 19.01 6.01
C THR A 41 -4.89 19.05 5.48
N ASP A 42 -5.16 19.96 4.54
CA ASP A 42 -6.46 20.14 3.93
C ASP A 42 -6.87 18.91 3.12
N TRP A 43 -5.89 18.27 2.51
CA TRP A 43 -6.03 16.97 1.83
C TRP A 43 -4.76 16.16 1.93
N ASN A 44 -4.90 14.84 1.74
CA ASN A 44 -3.79 13.92 1.74
C ASN A 44 -3.83 13.10 0.45
N THR A 45 -2.67 12.92 -0.19
CA THR A 45 -2.53 11.97 -1.29
C THR A 45 -2.24 10.59 -0.70
N VAL A 46 -3.11 9.65 -0.98
CA VAL A 46 -3.05 8.28 -0.51
C VAL A 46 -2.67 7.36 -1.66
N GLN A 47 -1.79 6.41 -1.42
CA GLN A 47 -1.32 5.51 -2.46
C GLN A 47 -2.29 4.33 -2.66
N ASN A 48 -2.57 3.55 -1.64
CA ASN A 48 -3.36 2.33 -1.77
C ASN A 48 -4.49 2.20 -0.73
N PHE A 49 -4.33 2.73 0.48
CA PHE A 49 -5.34 2.59 1.52
C PHE A 49 -5.41 3.76 2.50
N VAL A 50 -6.60 3.92 3.06
CA VAL A 50 -6.83 4.63 4.32
C VAL A 50 -7.40 3.63 5.31
N SER A 51 -6.93 3.65 6.56
CA SER A 51 -7.50 2.86 7.64
C SER A 51 -7.95 3.73 8.81
N VAL A 52 -9.06 3.31 9.41
CA VAL A 52 -9.50 3.77 10.73
C VAL A 52 -9.22 2.64 11.69
N GLN A 53 -8.33 2.85 12.66
CA GLN A 53 -7.83 1.78 13.52
C GLN A 53 -7.76 2.19 15.00
N ASN A 54 -8.02 1.24 15.88
CA ASN A 54 -7.72 1.32 17.31
C ASN A 54 -6.95 0.06 17.74
N ASN A 55 -6.83 -0.19 19.04
CA ASN A 55 -6.08 -1.34 19.55
C ASN A 55 -6.79 -2.70 19.35
N GLN A 56 -8.04 -2.71 18.91
CA GLN A 56 -8.87 -3.91 18.83
C GLN A 56 -9.31 -4.25 17.41
N ALA A 57 -9.40 -3.26 16.53
CA ALA A 57 -9.92 -3.45 15.18
C ALA A 57 -9.47 -2.35 14.23
N GLN A 58 -9.67 -2.60 12.95
CA GLN A 58 -9.54 -1.58 11.91
C GLN A 58 -10.58 -1.76 10.81
N ILE A 59 -10.89 -0.64 10.15
CA ILE A 59 -11.66 -0.58 8.90
C ILE A 59 -10.73 -0.01 7.85
N ILE A 60 -10.64 -0.65 6.68
CA ILE A 60 -9.70 -0.29 5.63
C ILE A 60 -10.47 0.03 4.36
N ILE A 61 -10.12 1.14 3.73
CA ILE A 61 -10.67 1.57 2.43
C ILE A 61 -9.51 1.65 1.44
N GLY A 62 -9.67 1.07 0.26
CA GLY A 62 -8.78 1.23 -0.89
C GLY A 62 -9.53 1.74 -2.10
N SER A 63 -8.84 2.50 -2.94
CA SER A 63 -9.30 2.86 -4.29
C SER A 63 -8.09 2.95 -5.21
N SER A 64 -8.20 2.34 -6.39
CA SER A 64 -7.20 2.49 -7.44
C SER A 64 -7.41 3.74 -8.30
N LEU A 65 -8.55 4.43 -8.13
CA LEU A 65 -8.97 5.54 -8.97
C LEU A 65 -8.83 6.90 -8.31
N ILE A 66 -9.07 6.99 -7.00
CA ILE A 66 -9.12 8.25 -6.27
C ILE A 66 -7.98 8.33 -5.24
N PRO A 67 -6.97 9.18 -5.48
CA PRO A 67 -5.85 9.32 -4.55
C PRO A 67 -6.05 10.39 -3.48
N LEU A 68 -7.04 11.29 -3.60
CA LEU A 68 -7.19 12.42 -2.70
C LEU A 68 -8.24 12.16 -1.63
N TYR A 69 -7.84 12.44 -0.38
CA TYR A 69 -8.70 12.27 0.78
C TYR A 69 -8.57 13.45 1.75
N GLN A 70 -9.70 13.82 2.36
CA GLN A 70 -9.74 14.62 3.58
C GLN A 70 -10.04 13.71 4.76
N LEU A 71 -9.34 13.90 5.85
CA LEU A 71 -9.37 13.01 7.01
C LEU A 71 -9.89 13.77 8.23
N GLY A 72 -10.83 13.14 8.95
CA GLY A 72 -11.46 13.67 10.15
C GLY A 72 -12.62 14.61 9.87
N ASP A 73 -12.44 15.59 9.01
CA ASP A 73 -13.45 16.55 8.58
C ASP A 73 -13.10 17.10 7.19
N ILE A 74 -14.03 17.84 6.59
CA ILE A 74 -13.76 18.65 5.40
C ILE A 74 -13.08 19.95 5.87
N ASN A 75 -11.78 20.06 5.65
CA ASN A 75 -10.93 21.11 6.21
C ASN A 75 -10.41 22.10 5.19
N LEU A 76 -10.91 22.09 3.97
CA LEU A 76 -10.41 22.97 2.92
C LEU A 76 -10.46 24.45 3.33
N GLY A 77 -9.31 25.11 3.22
CA GLY A 77 -9.15 26.51 3.65
C GLY A 77 -9.05 26.71 5.16
N LYS A 78 -9.01 25.66 5.96
CA LYS A 78 -8.84 25.70 7.42
C LYS A 78 -7.44 25.26 7.79
N PHE A 79 -6.51 26.20 7.82
CA PHE A 79 -5.13 25.87 8.20
C PHE A 79 -5.05 25.34 9.63
N GLN A 80 -4.35 24.23 9.80
CA GLN A 80 -4.00 23.63 11.10
C GLN A 80 -2.50 23.41 11.15
N TYR A 81 -1.81 24.02 12.12
CA TYR A 81 -0.38 23.80 12.30
C TYR A 81 -0.05 22.33 12.62
N GLN A 82 -0.90 21.70 13.42
CA GLN A 82 -0.91 20.27 13.67
C GLN A 82 -2.32 19.75 13.45
N LYS A 83 -2.48 18.73 12.63
CA LYS A 83 -3.78 18.15 12.31
C LYS A 83 -4.46 17.56 13.54
N GLN A 84 -5.67 18.00 13.80
CA GLN A 84 -6.57 17.44 14.83
C GLN A 84 -7.92 17.11 14.22
N TYR A 85 -8.58 16.10 14.77
CA TYR A 85 -9.93 15.70 14.38
C TYR A 85 -10.66 15.03 15.56
N ASP A 86 -11.96 15.28 15.65
CA ASP A 86 -12.82 14.72 16.70
C ASP A 86 -13.43 13.37 16.30
N ARG A 87 -13.43 13.07 15.00
CA ARG A 87 -14.09 11.90 14.42
C ARG A 87 -13.20 11.25 13.38
N PRO A 88 -13.16 9.90 13.33
CA PRO A 88 -12.37 9.17 12.36
C PRO A 88 -13.07 9.05 10.99
N HIS A 89 -13.67 10.13 10.51
CA HIS A 89 -14.35 10.15 9.22
C HIS A 89 -13.35 10.25 8.08
N VAL A 90 -13.68 9.62 6.96
CA VAL A 90 -12.88 9.64 5.73
C VAL A 90 -13.74 10.22 4.62
N TYR A 91 -13.21 11.20 3.90
CA TYR A 91 -13.86 11.83 2.77
C TYR A 91 -12.96 11.66 1.54
N SER A 92 -13.40 10.83 0.60
CA SER A 92 -12.72 10.70 -0.69
C SER A 92 -13.10 11.88 -1.57
N TRP A 93 -12.12 12.66 -2.00
CA TRP A 93 -12.34 13.84 -2.81
C TRP A 93 -12.28 13.49 -4.29
N VAL A 94 -13.44 13.30 -4.89
CA VAL A 94 -13.55 12.74 -6.23
C VAL A 94 -13.52 13.78 -7.34
N MET A 95 -13.99 15.00 -7.08
CA MET A 95 -13.95 16.12 -8.04
C MET A 95 -13.84 17.45 -7.31
N ASN A 96 -13.17 18.40 -7.94
CA ASN A 96 -13.16 19.80 -7.51
C ASN A 96 -12.94 20.77 -8.68
N ASN A 97 -13.38 22.00 -8.50
CA ASN A 97 -13.11 23.12 -9.40
C ASN A 97 -12.63 24.38 -8.65
N TYR A 98 -11.92 24.20 -7.54
CA TYR A 98 -11.40 25.31 -6.74
C TYR A 98 -10.33 26.15 -7.45
N TRP A 99 -9.66 25.57 -8.45
CA TRP A 99 -8.54 26.18 -9.14
C TRP A 99 -8.97 26.64 -10.52
N ASN A 100 -9.09 27.93 -10.66
CA ASN A 100 -9.59 28.56 -11.88
C ASN A 100 -8.43 29.26 -12.62
N THR A 101 -7.34 28.54 -12.85
CA THR A 101 -6.11 29.12 -13.39
C THR A 101 -5.84 28.63 -14.81
N ASN A 102 -5.01 27.61 -14.97
CA ASN A 102 -4.43 27.18 -16.25
C ASN A 102 -4.97 25.83 -16.76
N PHE A 103 -6.04 25.36 -16.21
CA PHE A 103 -6.73 24.15 -16.67
C PHE A 103 -8.24 24.36 -16.73
N LYS A 104 -8.92 23.49 -17.48
CA LYS A 104 -10.37 23.55 -17.62
C LYS A 104 -11.05 23.26 -16.28
N ALA A 105 -11.89 24.20 -15.82
CA ALA A 105 -12.57 24.12 -14.53
C ALA A 105 -13.84 23.23 -14.58
N SER A 106 -14.26 22.76 -15.76
CA SER A 106 -15.42 21.91 -15.94
C SER A 106 -15.05 20.63 -16.67
N GLN A 107 -15.65 19.53 -16.25
CA GLN A 107 -15.54 18.23 -16.88
C GLN A 107 -16.93 17.61 -17.01
N GLU A 108 -17.33 17.33 -18.24
CA GLU A 108 -18.61 16.72 -18.57
C GLU A 108 -18.43 15.22 -18.84
N GLY A 109 -19.47 14.44 -18.63
CA GLY A 109 -19.49 13.02 -18.93
C GLY A 109 -19.97 12.16 -17.77
N GLU A 110 -19.84 10.85 -17.93
CA GLU A 110 -20.13 9.86 -16.92
C GLU A 110 -18.85 9.52 -16.15
N PHE A 111 -18.92 9.51 -14.82
CA PHE A 111 -17.80 9.17 -13.94
C PHE A 111 -18.15 7.96 -13.11
N ARG A 112 -17.18 7.04 -12.95
CA ARG A 112 -17.31 5.85 -12.13
C ARG A 112 -16.14 5.78 -11.16
N TRP A 113 -16.46 5.60 -9.91
CA TRP A 113 -15.48 5.39 -8.85
C TRP A 113 -15.76 4.06 -8.16
N SER A 114 -14.70 3.32 -7.84
CA SER A 114 -14.83 2.08 -7.09
C SER A 114 -13.98 2.12 -5.83
N TYR A 115 -14.54 1.56 -4.76
CA TYR A 115 -13.91 1.43 -3.47
C TYR A 115 -13.94 -0.02 -3.03
N HIS A 116 -12.85 -0.45 -2.43
CA HIS A 116 -12.73 -1.72 -1.74
C HIS A 116 -12.75 -1.46 -0.24
N LEU A 117 -13.59 -2.18 0.48
CA LEU A 117 -13.79 -1.98 1.91
C LEU A 117 -13.67 -3.31 2.63
N THR A 118 -12.95 -3.32 3.76
CA THR A 118 -12.88 -4.46 4.66
C THR A 118 -12.75 -4.01 6.12
N SER A 119 -12.96 -4.94 7.04
CA SER A 119 -12.70 -4.74 8.47
C SER A 119 -11.99 -5.95 9.06
N SER A 120 -11.24 -5.74 10.14
CA SER A 120 -10.51 -6.82 10.82
C SER A 120 -10.31 -6.49 12.29
N VAL A 121 -10.19 -7.54 13.11
CA VAL A 121 -9.71 -7.46 14.50
C VAL A 121 -8.17 -7.37 14.57
N ASP A 122 -7.45 -7.57 13.47
CA ASP A 122 -6.03 -7.30 13.37
C ASP A 122 -5.82 -5.82 13.00
N PRO A 123 -5.32 -4.96 13.90
CA PRO A 123 -5.10 -3.54 13.64
C PRO A 123 -3.75 -3.24 12.97
N SER A 124 -3.05 -4.25 12.46
CA SER A 124 -1.70 -4.07 11.91
C SER A 124 -1.69 -3.30 10.59
N ASN A 125 -0.66 -2.49 10.39
CA ASN A 125 -0.39 -1.85 9.10
C ASN A 125 -0.09 -2.87 7.99
N ASN A 126 0.42 -4.04 8.36
CA ASN A 126 0.66 -5.15 7.46
C ASN A 126 -0.62 -5.57 6.72
N LEU A 127 -1.71 -5.82 7.48
CA LEU A 127 -2.99 -6.18 6.86
C LEU A 127 -3.52 -5.06 5.96
N ALA A 128 -3.50 -3.81 6.44
CA ALA A 128 -3.95 -2.66 5.67
C ALA A 128 -3.15 -2.49 4.36
N THR A 129 -1.84 -2.60 4.42
CA THR A 129 -0.96 -2.52 3.24
C THR A 129 -1.27 -3.64 2.25
N LYS A 130 -1.36 -4.89 2.70
CA LYS A 130 -1.66 -6.02 1.81
C LYS A 130 -3.04 -5.90 1.17
N PHE A 131 -4.05 -5.48 1.94
CA PHE A 131 -5.38 -5.23 1.39
C PHE A 131 -5.37 -4.13 0.34
N GLY A 132 -4.73 -2.98 0.63
CA GLY A 132 -4.62 -1.88 -0.31
C GLY A 132 -3.91 -2.27 -1.61
N TRP A 133 -2.81 -3.01 -1.53
CA TRP A 133 -2.09 -3.52 -2.69
C TRP A 133 -2.92 -4.53 -3.48
N SER A 134 -3.55 -5.50 -2.83
CA SER A 134 -4.36 -6.52 -3.51
C SER A 134 -5.62 -5.94 -4.17
N SER A 135 -6.17 -4.87 -3.63
CA SER A 135 -7.30 -4.17 -4.24
C SER A 135 -6.94 -3.41 -5.52
N ARG A 136 -5.66 -3.09 -5.70
CA ARG A 136 -5.15 -2.32 -6.85
C ARG A 136 -4.52 -3.20 -7.93
N ILE A 137 -3.91 -4.32 -7.54
CA ILE A 137 -3.23 -5.22 -8.47
C ILE A 137 -4.19 -6.36 -8.83
N PRO A 138 -4.66 -6.46 -10.08
CA PRO A 138 -5.58 -7.50 -10.48
C PRO A 138 -4.91 -8.87 -10.51
N LEU A 139 -5.68 -9.91 -10.20
CA LEU A 139 -5.29 -11.29 -10.46
C LEU A 139 -5.37 -11.59 -11.96
N TYR A 140 -4.38 -12.31 -12.47
CA TYR A 140 -4.40 -12.80 -13.84
C TYR A 140 -5.01 -14.18 -13.90
N ALA A 141 -6.11 -14.32 -14.63
CA ALA A 141 -6.73 -15.61 -14.89
C ALA A 141 -6.35 -16.10 -16.30
N ARG A 142 -5.98 -17.39 -16.41
CA ARG A 142 -5.70 -18.05 -17.69
C ARG A 142 -6.47 -19.35 -17.77
N VAL A 143 -7.23 -19.51 -18.85
CA VAL A 143 -7.86 -20.79 -19.18
C VAL A 143 -6.79 -21.71 -19.76
N MET A 144 -6.62 -22.88 -19.15
CA MET A 144 -5.72 -23.91 -19.66
C MET A 144 -6.53 -24.90 -20.52
N PRO A 145 -5.99 -25.34 -21.68
CA PRO A 145 -6.64 -26.37 -22.46
C PRO A 145 -6.77 -27.67 -21.64
N THR A 146 -7.91 -28.32 -21.77
CA THR A 146 -8.13 -29.66 -21.22
C THR A 146 -7.29 -30.66 -22.01
N GLY A 147 -6.56 -31.56 -21.34
CA GLY A 147 -5.92 -32.63 -22.08
C GLY A 147 -4.61 -33.20 -21.57
N THR A 148 -4.24 -32.96 -20.33
CA THR A 148 -3.22 -33.79 -19.67
C THR A 148 -3.59 -33.98 -18.21
N GLU A 149 -3.72 -35.19 -17.78
CA GLU A 149 -3.83 -35.60 -16.38
C GLU A 149 -2.53 -35.23 -15.63
N ASN A 150 -2.33 -33.93 -15.42
CA ASN A 150 -1.27 -33.46 -14.54
C ASN A 150 -1.91 -33.22 -13.19
N HIS A 151 -1.68 -34.11 -12.25
CA HIS A 151 -1.91 -33.91 -10.82
C HIS A 151 -0.98 -32.82 -10.27
N LYS A 152 -1.12 -31.59 -10.80
CA LYS A 152 -0.42 -30.43 -10.24
C LYS A 152 -1.15 -30.01 -8.97
N PRO A 153 -0.42 -29.56 -7.95
CA PRO A 153 -1.04 -29.01 -6.76
C PRO A 153 -1.96 -27.85 -7.16
N THR A 154 -3.09 -27.73 -6.47
CA THR A 154 -4.06 -26.63 -6.68
C THR A 154 -3.50 -25.28 -6.29
N GLU A 155 -2.48 -25.27 -5.43
CA GLU A 155 -1.75 -24.10 -4.98
C GLU A 155 -0.25 -24.34 -5.09
N TYR A 156 0.48 -23.35 -5.56
CA TYR A 156 1.93 -23.41 -5.68
C TYR A 156 2.55 -22.04 -5.40
N SER A 157 3.59 -22.03 -4.56
CA SER A 157 4.43 -20.85 -4.34
C SER A 157 5.90 -21.29 -4.41
N ALA A 158 6.65 -20.75 -5.36
CA ALA A 158 8.07 -21.07 -5.53
C ALA A 158 8.92 -20.67 -4.31
N PHE A 159 8.49 -19.64 -3.59
CA PHE A 159 9.10 -19.20 -2.34
C PHE A 159 8.11 -18.37 -1.51
N HIS A 160 8.41 -18.22 -0.24
CA HIS A 160 7.67 -17.31 0.66
C HIS A 160 8.62 -16.65 1.67
N PHE A 161 8.17 -15.56 2.27
CA PHE A 161 8.89 -14.93 3.37
C PHE A 161 8.53 -15.59 4.69
N GLU A 162 9.53 -15.91 5.52
CA GLU A 162 9.31 -16.50 6.85
C GLU A 162 8.40 -15.60 7.71
N LYS A 163 8.55 -14.27 7.58
CA LYS A 163 7.72 -13.28 8.25
C LYS A 163 6.71 -12.66 7.29
N ASN A 164 5.51 -12.41 7.77
CA ASN A 164 4.41 -11.91 6.93
C ASN A 164 4.40 -10.38 6.72
N ASN A 165 5.34 -9.64 7.33
CA ASN A 165 5.47 -8.19 7.22
C ASN A 165 6.39 -7.72 6.09
N PHE A 166 6.64 -8.56 5.12
CA PHE A 166 7.32 -8.22 3.88
C PHE A 166 6.35 -8.23 2.70
N LEU A 167 6.56 -7.29 1.80
CA LEU A 167 5.85 -7.17 0.53
C LEU A 167 6.86 -7.19 -0.61
N MET A 168 6.64 -8.07 -1.57
CA MET A 168 7.36 -8.05 -2.84
C MET A 168 6.67 -7.04 -3.76
N THR A 169 7.33 -5.91 -4.02
CA THR A 169 6.79 -4.84 -4.86
C THR A 169 7.08 -5.04 -6.33
N SER A 170 8.13 -5.80 -6.65
CA SER A 170 8.41 -6.27 -8.02
C SER A 170 9.19 -7.58 -8.02
N CYS A 171 9.00 -8.34 -9.09
CA CYS A 171 9.76 -9.55 -9.41
C CYS A 171 10.04 -9.54 -10.92
N THR A 172 11.30 -9.47 -11.31
CA THR A 172 11.71 -9.40 -12.72
C THR A 172 12.87 -10.37 -12.99
N PRO A 173 13.06 -10.82 -14.23
CA PRO A 173 14.29 -11.51 -14.60
C PRO A 173 15.52 -10.63 -14.31
N SER A 174 16.56 -11.22 -13.74
CA SER A 174 17.86 -10.56 -13.57
C SER A 174 18.60 -10.45 -14.91
N LYS A 175 19.53 -9.48 -15.00
CA LYS A 175 20.51 -9.43 -16.10
C LYS A 175 21.40 -10.67 -16.15
N GLU A 176 21.62 -11.31 -15.01
CA GLU A 176 22.36 -12.56 -14.88
C GLU A 176 21.42 -13.75 -15.13
N GLU A 177 21.78 -14.59 -16.11
CA GLU A 177 20.98 -15.76 -16.44
C GLU A 177 20.83 -16.71 -15.26
N GLY A 178 19.62 -17.24 -15.06
CA GLY A 178 19.31 -18.15 -13.94
C GLY A 178 18.98 -17.43 -12.62
N TYR A 179 18.91 -16.10 -12.62
CA TYR A 179 18.53 -15.30 -11.44
C TYR A 179 17.27 -14.46 -11.68
N ILE A 180 16.62 -14.09 -10.57
CA ILE A 180 15.53 -13.10 -10.53
C ILE A 180 15.90 -11.97 -9.59
N LEU A 181 15.45 -10.77 -9.94
CA LEU A 181 15.56 -9.57 -9.13
C LEU A 181 14.25 -9.28 -8.43
N LEU A 182 14.27 -9.23 -7.12
CA LEU A 182 13.13 -8.89 -6.29
C LEU A 182 13.33 -7.51 -5.67
N ASN A 183 12.27 -6.71 -5.64
CA ASN A 183 12.20 -5.54 -4.80
C ASN A 183 11.29 -5.86 -3.61
N ILE A 184 11.85 -5.78 -2.40
CA ILE A 184 11.18 -6.18 -1.16
C ILE A 184 11.15 -5.00 -0.21
N ARG A 185 9.98 -4.79 0.41
CA ARG A 185 9.77 -3.76 1.43
C ARG A 185 9.23 -4.36 2.72
N GLU A 186 9.77 -3.92 3.85
CA GLU A 186 9.14 -4.11 5.16
C GLU A 186 7.94 -3.17 5.27
N ILE A 187 6.78 -3.65 5.76
CA ILE A 187 5.50 -2.92 5.66
C ILE A 187 4.79 -2.69 7.00
N ASP A 188 5.37 -3.10 8.11
CA ASP A 188 4.78 -2.92 9.45
C ASP A 188 5.47 -1.81 10.27
N GLY A 189 6.54 -1.21 9.70
CA GLY A 189 7.33 -0.18 10.36
C GLY A 189 8.22 -0.71 11.48
N LYS A 190 8.61 -1.99 11.42
CA LYS A 190 9.39 -2.67 12.45
C LYS A 190 10.70 -3.22 11.91
N ARG A 191 11.75 -3.12 12.73
CA ARG A 191 12.99 -3.80 12.44
C ARG A 191 12.78 -5.30 12.42
N THR A 192 13.02 -5.94 11.28
CA THR A 192 12.68 -7.35 11.05
C THR A 192 13.77 -8.05 10.24
N ASN A 193 14.07 -9.30 10.61
CA ASN A 193 14.97 -10.14 9.84
C ASN A 193 14.22 -10.79 8.66
N LEU A 194 14.70 -10.56 7.44
CA LEU A 194 14.23 -11.21 6.22
C LEU A 194 14.87 -12.58 6.10
N ARG A 195 14.07 -13.61 5.91
CA ARG A 195 14.45 -14.94 5.43
C ARG A 195 13.47 -15.37 4.34
N ILE A 196 14.00 -15.95 3.30
CA ILE A 196 13.23 -16.49 2.18
C ILE A 196 13.28 -18.01 2.28
N LEU A 197 12.15 -18.66 2.18
CA LEU A 197 12.03 -20.12 2.21
C LEU A 197 11.48 -20.62 0.89
N ASN A 198 12.03 -21.73 0.38
CA ASN A 198 11.48 -22.44 -0.76
C ASN A 198 10.24 -23.28 -0.39
N GLU A 199 9.69 -24.04 -1.32
CA GLU A 199 8.53 -24.91 -1.11
C GLU A 199 8.77 -25.99 -0.05
N ASP A 200 10.02 -26.45 0.13
CA ASP A 200 10.42 -27.44 1.13
C ASP A 200 10.70 -26.83 2.51
N GLY A 201 10.54 -25.50 2.68
CA GLY A 201 10.86 -24.78 3.91
C GLY A 201 12.35 -24.54 4.14
N GLN A 202 13.19 -24.78 3.13
CA GLN A 202 14.62 -24.52 3.21
C GLN A 202 14.93 -23.07 2.88
N THR A 203 15.91 -22.50 3.59
CA THR A 203 16.32 -21.13 3.37
C THR A 203 16.98 -20.94 2.00
N VAL A 204 16.52 -19.95 1.27
CA VAL A 204 17.07 -19.53 -0.03
C VAL A 204 18.10 -18.42 0.19
N PRO A 205 19.36 -18.61 -0.19
CA PRO A 205 20.36 -17.56 -0.14
C PRO A 205 20.07 -16.46 -1.18
N PHE A 206 20.45 -15.22 -0.83
CA PHE A 206 20.26 -14.06 -1.70
C PHE A 206 21.39 -13.06 -1.57
N THR A 207 21.54 -12.18 -2.58
CA THR A 207 22.51 -11.09 -2.60
C THR A 207 21.78 -9.75 -2.59
N ILE A 208 22.18 -8.84 -1.69
CA ILE A 208 21.68 -7.45 -1.71
C ILE A 208 22.36 -6.71 -2.86
N VAL A 209 21.56 -6.09 -3.69
CA VAL A 209 21.99 -5.33 -4.86
C VAL A 209 21.30 -3.96 -4.93
N ASN A 210 21.78 -3.07 -5.80
CA ASN A 210 21.04 -1.85 -6.13
C ASN A 210 20.05 -2.10 -7.29
N ALA A 211 19.30 -1.08 -7.70
CA ALA A 211 18.29 -1.18 -8.75
C ALA A 211 18.85 -1.54 -10.14
N ILE A 212 20.14 -1.35 -10.36
CA ILE A 212 20.84 -1.74 -11.60
C ILE A 212 21.64 -3.04 -11.46
N GLU A 213 21.42 -3.76 -10.34
CA GLU A 213 21.98 -5.06 -10.01
C GLU A 213 23.48 -5.08 -9.65
N GLU A 214 24.05 -3.93 -9.31
CA GLU A 214 25.39 -3.90 -8.72
C GLU A 214 25.34 -4.46 -7.30
N LYS A 215 26.26 -5.36 -7.00
CA LYS A 215 26.36 -6.03 -5.69
C LYS A 215 26.73 -5.02 -4.61
N LEU A 216 25.93 -4.97 -3.55
CA LEU A 216 26.17 -4.13 -2.36
C LEU A 216 26.75 -4.93 -1.18
N GLU A 217 26.30 -6.18 -1.01
CA GLU A 217 26.70 -7.04 0.10
C GLU A 217 26.98 -8.46 -0.40
N ASN A 218 27.67 -9.28 0.38
CA ASN A 218 27.87 -10.69 0.05
C ASN A 218 26.57 -11.47 0.15
N GLU A 219 26.55 -12.63 -0.50
CA GLU A 219 25.46 -13.58 -0.39
C GLU A 219 25.22 -13.96 1.06
N THR A 220 23.95 -14.00 1.44
CA THR A 220 23.48 -14.32 2.80
C THR A 220 22.16 -15.07 2.75
N SER A 221 21.82 -15.75 3.84
CA SER A 221 20.52 -16.41 4.01
C SER A 221 19.54 -15.59 4.85
N GLU A 222 20.00 -14.48 5.42
CA GLU A 222 19.18 -13.59 6.22
C GLU A 222 19.72 -12.16 6.19
N HIS A 223 18.84 -11.17 6.34
CA HIS A 223 19.22 -9.77 6.38
C HIS A 223 18.22 -8.94 7.20
N ILE A 224 18.73 -7.99 7.99
CA ILE A 224 17.89 -7.12 8.80
C ILE A 224 17.40 -5.94 7.97
N PHE A 225 16.08 -5.77 7.92
CA PHE A 225 15.42 -4.59 7.41
C PHE A 225 15.01 -3.68 8.55
N GLU A 226 15.26 -2.41 8.41
CA GLU A 226 14.67 -1.40 9.28
C GLU A 226 13.20 -1.17 8.89
N GLY A 227 12.41 -0.52 9.77
CA GLY A 227 11.01 -0.27 9.50
C GLY A 227 10.80 0.51 8.19
N TYR A 228 9.93 0.02 7.33
CA TYR A 228 9.63 0.54 5.99
C TYR A 228 10.80 0.52 5.00
N GLN A 229 11.91 -0.12 5.34
CA GLN A 229 13.04 -0.21 4.44
C GLN A 229 12.68 -1.00 3.18
N ASN A 230 13.20 -0.52 2.04
CA ASN A 230 13.08 -1.15 0.74
C ASN A 230 14.47 -1.54 0.22
N LYS A 231 14.61 -2.76 -0.29
CA LYS A 231 15.87 -3.26 -0.87
C LYS A 231 15.59 -4.08 -2.13
N PHE A 232 16.56 -4.05 -3.03
CA PHE A 232 16.64 -5.00 -4.13
C PHE A 232 17.49 -6.18 -3.69
N ILE A 233 17.01 -7.37 -4.00
CA ILE A 233 17.73 -8.61 -3.77
C ILE A 233 17.72 -9.47 -5.02
N LYS A 234 18.80 -10.19 -5.23
CA LYS A 234 18.96 -11.15 -6.32
C LYS A 234 18.99 -12.55 -5.75
N ILE A 235 18.12 -13.44 -6.25
CA ILE A 235 18.06 -14.85 -5.87
C ILE A 235 18.18 -15.73 -7.11
N LYS A 236 18.68 -16.95 -6.91
CA LYS A 236 18.70 -17.95 -7.97
C LYS A 236 17.27 -18.36 -8.32
N ARG A 237 16.98 -18.54 -9.62
CA ARG A 237 15.67 -19.02 -10.09
C ARG A 237 15.45 -20.46 -9.66
N PHE A 238 14.23 -20.77 -9.24
CA PHE A 238 13.78 -22.12 -8.84
C PHE A 238 13.50 -23.01 -10.04
#